data_e6230b7c034937f3617ccbba7292d46e
#
_entry.id   e6230b7c034937f3617ccbba7292d46e
#
_cell.length_a   1.000
_cell.length_b   1.000
_cell.length_c   1.000
_cell.angle_alpha   90.00
_cell.angle_beta   90.00
_cell.angle_gamma   90.00
#
_symmetry.space_group_name_H-M   'P 1'
#
loop_
_entity.id
_entity.type
_entity.pdbx_description
1 polymer ?
#
loop_
_entity_poly.entity_id
_entity_poly.type
_entity_poly.pdbx_seq_one_letter_code
_entity_poly.pdbx_strand_id
1 'polypeptide(L)'
;MRIQVLAALAGLVALPVMRPEAQRPVSDRRRWMDSTTQTSDDPQRLPVQNVPRGPDGSLVLLGGRLFDGTGAPTREATLIIVRNKVTAVLPKGARNFPNGARIIDVTGKTIMPGLIDLHTHLDYREPGEDGVSGNDVSRATLRGVERLRFFVESGITSVRDVGSHGVVPFRLKEWVSANRIPGPRVFPSGTLITGTGGHGDLGDGSFLAGAIRLAEGADDWRKAVRENFVMGADVIKIASHFSKAEVEAAVDEAHDLGLKVTCDCETFYIDRAVAAGVDMIEHPLPRSDSAIALMAQRGTQADPTLVPYIIIFDERGGYWGSSSRRFTFSKEANLNVLRRMKQAGIKLGVGTDLVTNWYRYMPAPYITELEQFVAVGYTVPEALVAATRTNAELLDMGDKLGTLTPGKLADVLVVNGRPDVNLQDLAKVDMVIRDGNVVVQDGRVWVPRHVPVVAPRPYADSTSGKARPKS
;
A
#
# COMPACT_ATOMS: atom_id res chain seq x y z
N MET A 1 78.94 -0.01 6.99
CA MET A 1 77.98 -1.01 6.49
C MET A 1 76.69 -0.81 7.27
N ARG A 2 75.77 -0.03 6.73
CA ARG A 2 74.43 0.23 7.35
C ARG A 2 73.39 -0.44 6.47
N ILE A 3 72.71 -1.41 7.02
CA ILE A 3 71.60 -2.15 6.35
C ILE A 3 70.34 -1.31 6.60
N GLN A 4 69.72 -0.83 5.51
CA GLN A 4 68.40 -0.23 5.57
C GLN A 4 67.37 -1.35 5.40
N VAL A 5 66.45 -1.44 6.39
CA VAL A 5 65.28 -2.33 6.32
C VAL A 5 64.15 -1.52 5.74
N LEU A 6 63.67 -1.85 4.53
CA LEU A 6 62.45 -1.35 3.97
C LEU A 6 61.28 -2.11 4.60
N ALA A 7 60.41 -1.37 5.31
CA ALA A 7 59.13 -1.88 5.75
C ALA A 7 58.10 -1.64 4.65
N ALA A 8 57.59 -2.70 4.06
CA ALA A 8 56.47 -2.66 3.14
C ALA A 8 55.16 -2.59 3.94
N LEU A 9 54.47 -1.45 3.86
CA LEU A 9 53.08 -1.34 4.33
C LEU A 9 52.15 -2.00 3.31
N ALA A 10 51.66 -3.20 3.63
CA ALA A 10 50.54 -3.80 2.93
C ALA A 10 49.24 -3.14 3.41
N GLY A 11 48.68 -2.26 2.59
CA GLY A 11 47.35 -1.71 2.82
C GLY A 11 46.29 -2.82 2.64
N LEU A 12 45.74 -3.28 3.74
CA LEU A 12 44.50 -4.08 3.69
C LEU A 12 43.36 -3.16 3.23
N VAL A 13 42.94 -3.30 1.99
CA VAL A 13 41.65 -2.79 1.50
C VAL A 13 40.57 -3.70 2.11
N ALA A 14 39.93 -3.20 3.15
CA ALA A 14 38.75 -3.85 3.71
C ALA A 14 37.62 -3.74 2.68
N LEU A 15 37.37 -4.81 1.96
CA LEU A 15 36.14 -4.97 1.19
C LEU A 15 34.95 -4.86 2.17
N PRO A 16 33.89 -4.09 1.82
CA PRO A 16 32.72 -4.09 2.65
C PRO A 16 32.15 -5.52 2.68
N VAL A 17 32.18 -6.14 3.85
CA VAL A 17 31.45 -7.38 4.11
C VAL A 17 29.99 -7.00 4.01
N MET A 18 29.36 -7.31 2.85
CA MET A 18 27.91 -7.35 2.74
C MET A 18 27.44 -8.35 3.81
N ARG A 19 26.97 -7.83 4.94
CA ARG A 19 26.25 -8.66 5.89
C ARG A 19 25.05 -9.19 5.16
N PRO A 20 24.81 -10.52 5.12
CA PRO A 20 23.54 -11.02 4.61
C PRO A 20 22.45 -10.30 5.39
N GLU A 21 21.47 -9.72 4.68
CA GLU A 21 20.22 -9.31 5.32
C GLU A 21 19.82 -10.49 6.21
N ALA A 22 19.73 -10.24 7.51
CA ALA A 22 19.25 -11.25 8.42
C ALA A 22 17.82 -11.55 7.94
N GLN A 23 17.68 -12.65 7.19
CA GLN A 23 16.38 -13.12 6.75
C GLN A 23 15.59 -13.31 8.04
N ARG A 24 14.62 -12.42 8.27
CA ARG A 24 13.67 -12.63 9.36
C ARG A 24 13.08 -14.02 9.14
N PRO A 25 13.02 -14.86 10.17
CA PRO A 25 12.41 -16.17 10.03
C PRO A 25 11.02 -15.98 9.43
N VAL A 26 10.74 -16.70 8.35
CA VAL A 26 9.40 -16.70 7.76
C VAL A 26 8.45 -17.14 8.86
N SER A 27 7.50 -16.28 9.24
CA SER A 27 6.56 -16.59 10.30
C SER A 27 5.80 -17.88 9.98
N ASP A 28 5.38 -18.60 10.99
CA ASP A 28 4.59 -19.82 10.81
C ASP A 28 3.35 -19.58 9.96
N ARG A 29 2.70 -18.42 10.11
CA ARG A 29 1.58 -18.04 9.25
C ARG A 29 1.93 -17.99 7.77
N ARG A 30 3.08 -17.42 7.36
CA ARG A 30 3.51 -17.40 5.95
C ARG A 30 3.76 -18.80 5.42
N ARG A 31 4.32 -19.69 6.23
CA ARG A 31 4.45 -21.12 5.89
C ARG A 31 3.10 -21.76 5.63
N TRP A 32 2.10 -21.46 6.48
CA TRP A 32 0.75 -21.97 6.32
C TRP A 32 0.03 -21.43 5.09
N MET A 33 0.36 -20.22 4.64
CA MET A 33 -0.22 -19.59 3.45
C MET A 33 0.47 -20.00 2.14
N ASP A 34 1.69 -20.52 2.22
CA ASP A 34 2.40 -21.03 1.06
C ASP A 34 1.81 -22.38 0.66
N SER A 35 1.20 -22.42 -0.54
CA SER A 35 0.59 -23.64 -1.08
C SER A 35 1.61 -24.75 -1.40
N THR A 36 2.90 -24.43 -1.41
CA THR A 36 4.00 -25.39 -1.68
C THR A 36 4.54 -26.00 -0.37
N THR A 37 4.26 -25.42 0.78
CA THR A 37 4.75 -25.91 2.08
C THR A 37 3.88 -27.04 2.58
N GLN A 38 4.45 -28.24 2.68
CA GLN A 38 3.83 -29.34 3.42
C GLN A 38 3.97 -29.07 4.92
N THR A 39 2.86 -28.71 5.55
CA THR A 39 2.83 -28.35 6.96
C THR A 39 2.21 -29.40 7.86
N SER A 40 1.58 -30.43 7.29
CA SER A 40 0.89 -31.48 8.03
C SER A 40 0.67 -32.70 7.16
N ASP A 41 0.70 -33.87 7.77
CA ASP A 41 0.29 -35.14 7.17
C ASP A 41 -1.23 -35.36 7.27
N ASP A 42 -1.98 -34.34 7.65
CA ASP A 42 -3.44 -34.41 7.72
C ASP A 42 -4.04 -34.65 6.33
N PRO A 43 -4.61 -35.84 6.06
CA PRO A 43 -5.18 -36.19 4.78
C PRO A 43 -6.42 -35.37 4.40
N GLN A 44 -7.01 -34.65 5.36
CA GLN A 44 -8.15 -33.77 5.11
C GLN A 44 -7.70 -32.39 4.58
N ARG A 45 -6.42 -32.11 4.60
CA ARG A 45 -5.90 -30.85 4.10
C ARG A 45 -5.85 -30.89 2.58
N LEU A 46 -6.83 -30.27 1.97
CA LEU A 46 -6.86 -30.12 0.52
C LEU A 46 -5.87 -29.04 0.08
N PRO A 47 -5.07 -29.27 -0.97
CA PRO A 47 -4.28 -28.23 -1.58
C PRO A 47 -5.18 -27.05 -1.99
N VAL A 48 -4.77 -25.84 -1.68
CA VAL A 48 -5.45 -24.65 -2.22
C VAL A 48 -5.35 -24.69 -3.73
N GLN A 49 -6.47 -24.92 -4.39
CA GLN A 49 -6.51 -24.91 -5.84
C GLN A 49 -6.16 -23.50 -6.33
N ASN A 50 -5.15 -23.39 -7.17
CA ASN A 50 -4.85 -22.16 -7.89
C ASN A 50 -5.97 -21.91 -8.93
N VAL A 51 -7.05 -21.30 -8.49
CA VAL A 51 -8.09 -20.86 -9.41
C VAL A 51 -7.51 -19.70 -10.24
N PRO A 52 -7.52 -19.81 -11.58
CA PRO A 52 -7.06 -18.71 -12.43
C PRO A 52 -7.88 -17.44 -12.11
N ARG A 53 -7.19 -16.34 -11.81
CA ARG A 53 -7.83 -15.06 -11.51
C ARG A 53 -7.80 -14.14 -12.74
N GLY A 54 -8.66 -13.13 -12.71
CA GLY A 54 -8.77 -12.12 -13.76
C GLY A 54 -9.77 -12.49 -14.85
N PRO A 55 -10.00 -11.57 -15.79
CA PRO A 55 -10.91 -11.78 -16.91
C PRO A 55 -10.38 -12.85 -17.85
N ASP A 56 -11.28 -13.54 -18.53
CA ASP A 56 -10.87 -14.47 -19.59
C ASP A 56 -10.31 -13.70 -20.78
N GLY A 57 -9.29 -14.31 -21.42
CA GLY A 57 -8.70 -13.78 -22.65
C GLY A 57 -7.41 -13.01 -22.43
N SER A 58 -7.05 -12.26 -23.45
CA SER A 58 -5.80 -11.50 -23.52
C SER A 58 -6.08 -10.06 -23.92
N LEU A 59 -5.32 -9.14 -23.34
CA LEU A 59 -5.35 -7.72 -23.65
C LEU A 59 -3.93 -7.30 -24.12
N VAL A 60 -3.87 -6.55 -25.20
CA VAL A 60 -2.65 -5.99 -25.77
C VAL A 60 -2.73 -4.47 -25.72
N LEU A 61 -1.83 -3.83 -25.01
CA LEU A 61 -1.64 -2.38 -25.05
C LEU A 61 -0.53 -2.09 -26.08
N LEU A 62 -0.94 -1.63 -27.26
CA LEU A 62 -0.09 -1.52 -28.43
C LEU A 62 0.60 -0.15 -28.49
N GLY A 63 1.93 -0.13 -28.62
CA GLY A 63 2.68 1.02 -29.11
C GLY A 63 2.85 2.20 -28.14
N GLY A 64 2.64 2.00 -26.85
CA GLY A 64 2.84 3.04 -25.84
C GLY A 64 4.30 3.21 -25.41
N ARG A 65 4.60 4.33 -24.78
CA ARG A 65 5.85 4.50 -24.01
C ARG A 65 5.72 3.73 -22.70
N LEU A 66 6.61 2.79 -22.47
CA LEU A 66 6.63 1.96 -21.26
C LEU A 66 7.64 2.50 -20.25
N PHE A 67 7.15 2.96 -19.11
CA PHE A 67 7.87 3.09 -17.85
C PHE A 67 7.57 1.82 -17.04
N ASP A 68 8.49 0.86 -16.98
CA ASP A 68 8.18 -0.46 -16.42
C ASP A 68 8.34 -0.57 -14.88
N GLY A 69 8.73 0.51 -14.22
CA GLY A 69 8.94 0.56 -12.76
C GLY A 69 10.24 -0.07 -12.28
N THR A 70 11.09 -0.62 -13.18
CA THR A 70 12.36 -1.24 -12.78
C THR A 70 13.48 -0.21 -12.53
N GLY A 71 13.28 1.03 -12.92
CA GLY A 71 14.31 2.06 -12.97
C GLY A 71 15.01 2.16 -14.32
N ALA A 72 14.66 1.28 -15.28
CA ALA A 72 15.14 1.39 -16.65
C ALA A 72 14.53 2.60 -17.37
N PRO A 73 15.24 3.19 -18.36
CA PRO A 73 14.71 4.28 -19.16
C PRO A 73 13.39 3.90 -19.84
N THR A 74 12.48 4.88 -19.93
CA THR A 74 11.22 4.73 -20.66
C THR A 74 11.50 4.45 -22.15
N ARG A 75 10.78 3.46 -22.72
CA ARG A 75 10.95 3.03 -24.10
C ARG A 75 9.61 2.73 -24.77
N GLU A 76 9.55 2.78 -26.08
CA GLU A 76 8.36 2.33 -26.81
C GLU A 76 8.25 0.79 -26.79
N ALA A 77 7.09 0.31 -26.38
CA ALA A 77 6.83 -1.11 -26.22
C ALA A 77 5.35 -1.45 -26.39
N THR A 78 5.07 -2.74 -26.48
CA THR A 78 3.73 -3.32 -26.43
C THR A 78 3.65 -4.24 -25.22
N LEU A 79 2.65 -4.02 -24.36
CA LEU A 79 2.42 -4.83 -23.19
C LEU A 79 1.34 -5.88 -23.46
N ILE A 80 1.61 -7.14 -23.14
CA ILE A 80 0.65 -8.24 -23.24
C ILE A 80 0.22 -8.70 -21.86
N ILE A 81 -1.07 -8.72 -21.66
CA ILE A 81 -1.73 -9.18 -20.44
C ILE A 81 -2.57 -10.40 -20.80
N VAL A 82 -2.43 -11.49 -20.03
CA VAL A 82 -3.29 -12.67 -20.13
C VAL A 82 -3.92 -12.89 -18.77
N ARG A 83 -5.24 -12.87 -18.73
CA ARG A 83 -6.00 -12.87 -17.49
C ARG A 83 -5.55 -11.70 -16.59
N ASN A 84 -5.02 -12.00 -15.42
CA ASN A 84 -4.56 -10.98 -14.47
C ASN A 84 -3.04 -10.78 -14.44
N LYS A 85 -2.29 -11.30 -15.44
CA LYS A 85 -0.83 -11.22 -15.43
C LYS A 85 -0.27 -10.54 -16.65
N VAL A 86 0.78 -9.76 -16.44
CA VAL A 86 1.69 -9.36 -17.50
C VAL A 86 2.42 -10.63 -17.98
N THR A 87 2.31 -10.97 -19.26
CA THR A 87 2.94 -12.16 -19.83
C THR A 87 4.12 -11.83 -20.74
N ALA A 88 4.08 -10.68 -21.40
CA ALA A 88 5.20 -10.24 -22.24
C ALA A 88 5.25 -8.71 -22.36
N VAL A 89 6.47 -8.23 -22.56
CA VAL A 89 6.77 -6.87 -23.03
C VAL A 89 7.51 -7.01 -24.35
N LEU A 90 6.89 -6.59 -25.43
CA LEU A 90 7.43 -6.70 -26.78
C LEU A 90 7.99 -5.36 -27.25
N PRO A 91 9.04 -5.36 -28.08
CA PRO A 91 9.58 -4.14 -28.67
C PRO A 91 8.57 -3.50 -29.62
N LYS A 92 8.77 -2.21 -29.93
CA LYS A 92 7.99 -1.47 -30.94
C LYS A 92 7.92 -2.26 -32.26
N GLY A 93 6.72 -2.31 -32.82
CA GLY A 93 6.49 -2.95 -34.12
C GLY A 93 6.29 -4.48 -34.10
N ALA A 94 6.49 -5.13 -32.97
CA ALA A 94 6.16 -6.54 -32.83
C ALA A 94 4.65 -6.77 -33.01
N ARG A 95 4.29 -7.89 -33.69
CA ARG A 95 2.89 -8.26 -34.01
C ARG A 95 2.54 -9.69 -33.56
N ASN A 96 3.41 -10.34 -32.81
CA ASN A 96 3.14 -11.70 -32.30
C ASN A 96 2.26 -11.61 -31.04
N PHE A 97 0.96 -11.55 -31.24
CA PHE A 97 -0.03 -11.43 -30.17
C PHE A 97 -0.79 -12.75 -29.97
N PRO A 98 -1.33 -13.00 -28.76
CA PRO A 98 -2.22 -14.14 -28.55
C PRO A 98 -3.44 -14.08 -29.45
N ASN A 99 -3.88 -15.25 -29.96
CA ASN A 99 -5.07 -15.33 -30.78
C ASN A 99 -6.30 -14.84 -30.03
N GLY A 100 -7.13 -14.01 -30.68
CA GLY A 100 -8.34 -13.45 -30.08
C GLY A 100 -8.08 -12.36 -29.03
N ALA A 101 -6.86 -11.84 -28.92
CA ALA A 101 -6.55 -10.76 -27.98
C ALA A 101 -7.30 -9.48 -28.34
N ARG A 102 -7.85 -8.82 -27.31
CA ARG A 102 -8.34 -7.45 -27.43
C ARG A 102 -7.14 -6.52 -27.55
N ILE A 103 -7.06 -5.76 -28.64
CA ILE A 103 -5.96 -4.82 -28.88
C ILE A 103 -6.47 -3.40 -28.63
N ILE A 104 -5.76 -2.66 -27.79
CA ILE A 104 -5.98 -1.24 -27.51
C ILE A 104 -4.73 -0.49 -27.95
N ASP A 105 -4.88 0.43 -28.90
CA ASP A 105 -3.81 1.32 -29.32
C ASP A 105 -3.63 2.43 -28.30
N VAL A 106 -2.45 2.47 -27.70
CA VAL A 106 -2.03 3.49 -26.73
C VAL A 106 -0.81 4.27 -27.20
N THR A 107 -0.65 4.33 -28.53
CA THR A 107 0.41 5.12 -29.16
C THR A 107 0.34 6.59 -28.70
N GLY A 108 1.49 7.15 -28.35
CA GLY A 108 1.56 8.51 -27.81
C GLY A 108 1.29 8.64 -26.32
N LYS A 109 0.74 7.59 -25.65
CA LYS A 109 0.48 7.54 -24.20
C LYS A 109 1.63 6.84 -23.47
N THR A 110 1.66 6.98 -22.16
CA THR A 110 2.62 6.27 -21.30
C THR A 110 1.92 5.13 -20.56
N ILE A 111 2.49 3.93 -20.66
CA ILE A 111 2.11 2.74 -19.89
C ILE A 111 3.05 2.66 -18.69
N MET A 112 2.51 2.53 -17.48
CA MET A 112 3.30 2.39 -16.26
C MET A 112 2.60 1.44 -15.26
N PRO A 113 3.31 0.95 -14.23
CA PRO A 113 2.65 0.23 -13.14
C PRO A 113 1.61 1.13 -12.47
N GLY A 114 0.52 0.54 -12.00
CA GLY A 114 -0.43 1.25 -11.17
C GLY A 114 0.25 1.82 -9.93
N LEU A 115 -0.13 3.04 -9.56
CA LEU A 115 0.39 3.71 -8.38
C LEU A 115 -0.11 3.02 -7.11
N ILE A 116 0.65 3.15 -6.04
CA ILE A 116 0.35 2.59 -4.72
C ILE A 116 0.40 3.72 -3.70
N ASP A 117 -0.65 3.85 -2.89
CA ASP A 117 -0.70 4.79 -1.75
C ASP A 117 -0.58 4.00 -0.44
N LEU A 118 0.49 4.26 0.32
CA LEU A 118 0.80 3.52 1.54
C LEU A 118 0.11 4.05 2.80
N HIS A 119 -0.61 5.17 2.72
CA HIS A 119 -1.25 5.73 3.90
C HIS A 119 -2.61 6.34 3.57
N THR A 120 -3.64 5.60 3.88
CA THR A 120 -5.02 6.03 3.65
C THR A 120 -5.91 5.72 4.83
N HIS A 121 -7.03 6.46 4.91
CA HIS A 121 -8.10 6.28 5.88
C HIS A 121 -9.44 6.30 5.15
N LEU A 122 -9.86 5.13 4.63
CA LEU A 122 -10.94 5.05 3.65
C LEU A 122 -12.29 5.56 4.15
N ASP A 123 -12.52 5.56 5.47
CA ASP A 123 -13.85 5.80 6.01
C ASP A 123 -13.93 6.84 7.12
N TYR A 124 -12.87 7.61 7.39
CA TYR A 124 -12.94 8.71 8.37
C TYR A 124 -14.04 9.70 8.02
N ARG A 125 -14.67 10.24 9.07
CA ARG A 125 -15.79 11.17 8.93
C ARG A 125 -15.41 12.45 8.20
N GLU A 126 -16.41 13.07 7.62
CA GLU A 126 -16.27 14.39 6.99
C GLU A 126 -16.76 15.51 7.94
N PRO A 127 -16.29 16.75 7.72
CA PRO A 127 -16.81 17.89 8.43
C PRO A 127 -18.33 18.02 8.28
N GLY A 128 -19.02 18.32 9.37
CA GLY A 128 -20.48 18.44 9.37
C GLY A 128 -21.24 17.14 9.67
N GLU A 129 -20.54 16.02 9.82
CA GLU A 129 -21.14 14.76 10.30
C GLU A 129 -21.18 14.66 11.85
N ASP A 130 -20.81 15.74 12.58
CA ASP A 130 -20.68 15.84 14.04
C ASP A 130 -22.04 15.74 14.72
N GLY A 131 -23.04 15.48 14.41
CA GLY A 131 -24.34 15.30 15.09
C GLY A 131 -24.94 13.91 14.93
N VAL A 132 -24.28 13.09 14.14
CA VAL A 132 -24.74 11.72 13.87
C VAL A 132 -24.15 10.82 14.94
N SER A 133 -25.01 10.37 15.87
CA SER A 133 -24.61 9.53 16.98
C SER A 133 -23.95 8.24 16.49
N GLY A 134 -22.79 7.96 17.04
CA GLY A 134 -22.16 6.66 16.95
C GLY A 134 -21.45 6.34 15.63
N ASN A 135 -20.92 5.15 15.59
CA ASN A 135 -20.25 4.55 14.45
C ASN A 135 -21.29 4.08 13.42
N ASP A 136 -21.75 4.98 12.56
CA ASP A 136 -22.61 4.57 11.45
C ASP A 136 -21.77 3.83 10.39
N VAL A 137 -21.64 2.52 10.57
CA VAL A 137 -20.93 1.60 9.68
C VAL A 137 -21.47 1.72 8.24
N SER A 138 -22.76 2.00 8.07
CA SER A 138 -23.37 2.12 6.75
C SER A 138 -22.82 3.35 6.02
N ARG A 139 -22.78 4.51 6.68
CA ARG A 139 -22.20 5.74 6.12
C ARG A 139 -20.70 5.58 5.86
N ALA A 140 -19.98 5.02 6.83
CA ALA A 140 -18.55 4.74 6.70
C ALA A 140 -18.28 3.86 5.47
N THR A 141 -19.09 2.82 5.24
CA THR A 141 -18.98 1.96 4.07
C THR A 141 -19.24 2.72 2.76
N LEU A 142 -20.30 3.53 2.70
CA LEU A 142 -20.62 4.33 1.50
C LEU A 142 -19.52 5.33 1.19
N ARG A 143 -18.98 5.99 2.21
CA ARG A 143 -17.86 6.92 2.09
C ARG A 143 -16.60 6.21 1.60
N GLY A 144 -16.30 5.02 2.14
CA GLY A 144 -15.21 4.18 1.66
C GLY A 144 -15.36 3.79 0.18
N VAL A 145 -16.56 3.42 -0.26
CA VAL A 145 -16.84 3.11 -1.68
C VAL A 145 -16.59 4.34 -2.57
N GLU A 146 -17.01 5.52 -2.13
CA GLU A 146 -16.76 6.76 -2.88
C GLU A 146 -15.27 7.07 -2.98
N ARG A 147 -14.52 6.98 -1.87
CA ARG A 147 -13.07 7.23 -1.85
C ARG A 147 -12.27 6.25 -2.68
N LEU A 148 -12.65 4.97 -2.67
CA LEU A 148 -12.04 3.96 -3.55
C LEU A 148 -12.15 4.36 -5.03
N ARG A 149 -13.27 4.98 -5.44
CA ARG A 149 -13.43 5.51 -6.79
C ARG A 149 -12.43 6.63 -7.07
N PHE A 150 -12.24 7.59 -6.15
CA PHE A 150 -11.27 8.68 -6.34
C PHE A 150 -9.85 8.16 -6.52
N PHE A 151 -9.45 7.15 -5.76
CA PHE A 151 -8.14 6.54 -5.90
C PHE A 151 -7.96 5.88 -7.28
N VAL A 152 -8.88 5.04 -7.69
CA VAL A 152 -8.71 4.31 -8.96
C VAL A 152 -8.81 5.24 -10.17
N GLU A 153 -9.66 6.26 -10.13
CA GLU A 153 -9.73 7.31 -11.17
C GLU A 153 -8.43 8.13 -11.24
N SER A 154 -7.67 8.18 -10.16
CA SER A 154 -6.35 8.84 -10.08
C SER A 154 -5.17 7.93 -10.46
N GLY A 155 -5.43 6.71 -10.94
CA GLY A 155 -4.39 5.77 -11.35
C GLY A 155 -3.77 4.94 -10.21
N ILE A 156 -4.31 5.04 -9.00
CA ILE A 156 -3.87 4.28 -7.83
C ILE A 156 -4.57 2.92 -7.84
N THR A 157 -3.80 1.85 -7.95
CA THR A 157 -4.32 0.47 -8.04
C THR A 157 -4.22 -0.32 -6.74
N SER A 158 -3.48 0.20 -5.76
CA SER A 158 -3.36 -0.38 -4.42
C SER A 158 -3.29 0.71 -3.36
N VAL A 159 -3.93 0.47 -2.22
CA VAL A 159 -3.88 1.35 -1.05
C VAL A 159 -3.63 0.54 0.21
N ARG A 160 -2.85 1.08 1.14
CA ARG A 160 -2.73 0.59 2.51
C ARG A 160 -3.61 1.47 3.40
N ASP A 161 -4.67 0.87 3.95
CA ASP A 161 -5.57 1.53 4.90
C ASP A 161 -5.05 1.30 6.32
N VAL A 162 -4.61 2.36 6.97
CA VAL A 162 -3.87 2.28 8.25
C VAL A 162 -4.67 2.83 9.44
N GLY A 163 -5.96 2.66 9.38
CA GLY A 163 -6.89 2.99 10.46
C GLY A 163 -8.26 3.31 9.90
N SER A 164 -9.24 2.46 10.19
CA SER A 164 -10.62 2.59 9.72
C SER A 164 -11.59 1.95 10.70
N HIS A 165 -12.90 2.19 10.50
CA HIS A 165 -13.95 1.69 11.39
C HIS A 165 -14.08 0.16 11.33
N GLY A 166 -13.65 -0.51 12.37
CA GLY A 166 -13.97 -1.92 12.62
C GLY A 166 -13.89 -2.81 11.38
N VAL A 167 -15.03 -3.29 10.90
CA VAL A 167 -15.11 -4.23 9.77
C VAL A 167 -15.09 -3.59 8.38
N VAL A 168 -15.27 -2.28 8.27
CA VAL A 168 -15.46 -1.58 6.99
C VAL A 168 -14.33 -1.83 5.99
N PRO A 169 -13.04 -1.62 6.32
CA PRO A 169 -11.96 -1.77 5.35
C PRO A 169 -11.83 -3.22 4.84
N PHE A 170 -12.19 -4.20 5.66
CA PHE A 170 -12.17 -5.62 5.27
C PHE A 170 -13.30 -5.94 4.28
N ARG A 171 -14.49 -5.35 4.44
CA ARG A 171 -15.59 -5.49 3.48
C ARG A 171 -15.28 -4.80 2.17
N LEU A 172 -14.67 -3.62 2.21
CA LEU A 172 -14.17 -2.93 1.01
C LEU A 172 -13.14 -3.80 0.26
N LYS A 173 -12.16 -4.37 0.98
CA LYS A 173 -11.18 -5.31 0.43
C LYS A 173 -11.85 -6.50 -0.26
N GLU A 174 -12.80 -7.13 0.41
CA GLU A 174 -13.56 -8.27 -0.12
C GLU A 174 -14.29 -7.91 -1.44
N TRP A 175 -15.03 -6.81 -1.43
CA TRP A 175 -15.85 -6.42 -2.57
C TRP A 175 -15.03 -5.94 -3.77
N VAL A 176 -13.95 -5.21 -3.53
CA VAL A 176 -12.99 -4.85 -4.59
C VAL A 176 -12.31 -6.09 -5.15
N SER A 177 -11.86 -7.02 -4.29
CA SER A 177 -11.18 -8.26 -4.73
C SER A 177 -12.11 -9.16 -5.54
N ALA A 178 -13.40 -9.16 -5.23
CA ALA A 178 -14.43 -9.87 -5.98
C ALA A 178 -14.90 -9.11 -7.26
N ASN A 179 -14.29 -7.97 -7.54
CA ASN A 179 -14.64 -7.08 -8.66
C ASN A 179 -16.12 -6.64 -8.67
N ARG A 180 -16.74 -6.52 -7.48
CA ARG A 180 -18.13 -6.07 -7.29
C ARG A 180 -18.26 -4.57 -7.25
N ILE A 181 -17.20 -3.87 -6.79
CA ILE A 181 -17.10 -2.41 -6.80
C ILE A 181 -15.76 -2.02 -7.42
N PRO A 182 -15.70 -0.90 -8.16
CA PRO A 182 -14.45 -0.36 -8.65
C PRO A 182 -13.62 0.19 -7.50
N GLY A 183 -12.31 0.01 -7.55
CA GLY A 183 -11.39 0.52 -6.54
C GLY A 183 -10.02 -0.10 -6.63
N PRO A 184 -9.04 0.44 -5.92
CA PRO A 184 -7.72 -0.15 -5.75
C PRO A 184 -7.79 -1.40 -4.87
N ARG A 185 -6.76 -2.23 -4.92
CA ARG A 185 -6.51 -3.32 -3.98
C ARG A 185 -6.30 -2.74 -2.58
N VAL A 186 -7.01 -3.23 -1.57
CA VAL A 186 -6.96 -2.70 -0.20
C VAL A 186 -6.13 -3.61 0.70
N PHE A 187 -5.18 -3.03 1.42
CA PHE A 187 -4.37 -3.68 2.46
C PHE A 187 -4.69 -3.06 3.82
N PRO A 188 -5.71 -3.55 4.54
CA PRO A 188 -6.19 -2.91 5.76
C PRO A 188 -5.40 -3.32 7.00
N SER A 189 -5.24 -2.36 7.93
CA SER A 189 -4.78 -2.61 9.29
C SER A 189 -5.92 -2.94 10.27
N GLY A 190 -7.14 -2.54 9.94
CA GLY A 190 -8.24 -2.46 10.89
C GLY A 190 -8.17 -1.21 11.74
N THR A 191 -8.47 -1.33 13.04
CA THR A 191 -8.41 -0.22 13.98
C THR A 191 -6.96 0.15 14.32
N LEU A 192 -6.70 1.45 14.47
CA LEU A 192 -5.46 1.97 15.03
C LEU A 192 -5.37 1.62 16.52
N ILE A 193 -4.29 0.98 16.96
CA ILE A 193 -4.06 0.61 18.36
C ILE A 193 -3.25 1.70 19.04
N THR A 194 -3.72 2.23 20.15
CA THR A 194 -3.05 3.29 20.92
C THR A 194 -3.37 3.17 22.40
N GLY A 195 -2.50 3.71 23.26
CA GLY A 195 -2.79 3.85 24.69
C GLY A 195 -3.64 5.07 25.00
N THR A 196 -4.20 5.13 26.20
CA THR A 196 -5.01 6.27 26.68
C THR A 196 -4.24 7.59 26.53
N GLY A 197 -4.91 8.61 26.00
CA GLY A 197 -4.34 9.93 25.71
C GLY A 197 -3.47 9.98 24.48
N GLY A 198 -3.32 8.87 23.76
CA GLY A 198 -2.57 8.80 22.52
C GLY A 198 -3.31 9.36 21.31
N HIS A 199 -2.70 9.21 20.13
CA HIS A 199 -3.29 9.72 18.90
C HIS A 199 -4.66 9.09 18.64
N GLY A 200 -5.64 9.95 18.41
CA GLY A 200 -7.02 9.57 18.12
C GLY A 200 -7.91 9.36 19.34
N ASP A 201 -7.38 9.34 20.58
CA ASP A 201 -8.21 9.16 21.78
C ASP A 201 -8.94 10.46 22.17
N LEU A 202 -8.25 11.39 22.78
CA LEU A 202 -8.87 12.61 23.31
C LEU A 202 -8.61 13.83 22.43
N GLY A 203 -9.67 14.53 22.04
CA GLY A 203 -9.57 15.83 21.36
C GLY A 203 -9.36 15.79 19.85
N ASP A 204 -9.11 14.65 19.26
CA ASP A 204 -9.05 14.49 17.80
C ASP A 204 -10.44 14.36 17.19
N GLY A 205 -11.43 14.51 18.04
CA GLY A 205 -12.79 14.70 17.65
C GLY A 205 -13.45 13.48 17.02
N SER A 206 -14.54 13.79 16.40
CA SER A 206 -15.49 12.85 15.86
C SER A 206 -15.00 12.05 14.67
N PHE A 207 -13.98 12.53 13.91
CA PHE A 207 -13.63 11.90 12.63
C PHE A 207 -12.90 10.56 12.77
N LEU A 208 -12.25 10.30 13.91
CA LEU A 208 -11.59 9.03 14.23
C LEU A 208 -12.49 8.06 15.02
N ALA A 209 -13.68 8.48 15.44
CA ALA A 209 -14.53 7.64 16.26
C ALA A 209 -14.84 6.29 15.61
N GLY A 210 -14.52 5.19 16.32
CA GLY A 210 -14.68 3.81 15.85
C GLY A 210 -13.52 3.25 15.03
N ALA A 211 -12.54 4.08 14.69
CA ALA A 211 -11.31 3.65 14.03
C ALA A 211 -10.16 3.37 15.02
N ILE A 212 -10.38 3.60 16.32
CA ILE A 212 -9.38 3.51 17.38
C ILE A 212 -9.70 2.34 18.32
N ARG A 213 -8.67 1.59 18.69
CA ARG A 213 -8.67 0.58 19.74
C ARG A 213 -7.73 1.04 20.86
N LEU A 214 -8.29 1.49 21.98
CA LEU A 214 -7.51 1.78 23.19
C LEU A 214 -7.03 0.47 23.81
N ALA A 215 -5.74 0.39 24.14
CA ALA A 215 -5.13 -0.78 24.76
C ALA A 215 -4.22 -0.38 25.91
N GLU A 216 -4.30 -1.11 27.01
CA GLU A 216 -3.55 -0.86 28.23
C GLU A 216 -2.86 -2.14 28.73
N GLY A 217 -1.54 -2.05 28.92
CA GLY A 217 -0.72 -3.19 29.31
C GLY A 217 -0.44 -4.18 28.18
N ALA A 218 0.68 -4.90 28.31
CA ALA A 218 1.21 -5.78 27.26
C ALA A 218 0.21 -6.81 26.72
N ASP A 219 -0.58 -7.42 27.61
CA ASP A 219 -1.54 -8.45 27.23
C ASP A 219 -2.71 -7.89 26.41
N ASP A 220 -3.17 -6.67 26.73
CA ASP A 220 -4.25 -6.05 25.97
C ASP A 220 -3.75 -5.55 24.61
N TRP A 221 -2.50 -5.11 24.50
CA TRP A 221 -1.87 -4.80 23.21
C TRP A 221 -1.75 -6.05 22.32
N ARG A 222 -1.34 -7.21 22.86
CA ARG A 222 -1.37 -8.49 22.13
C ARG A 222 -2.79 -8.84 21.67
N LYS A 223 -3.76 -8.69 22.56
CA LYS A 223 -5.17 -8.94 22.24
C LYS A 223 -5.65 -8.04 21.10
N ALA A 224 -5.35 -6.73 21.11
CA ALA A 224 -5.73 -5.79 20.07
C ALA A 224 -5.13 -6.18 18.69
N VAL A 225 -3.88 -6.66 18.67
CA VAL A 225 -3.25 -7.20 17.45
C VAL A 225 -4.04 -8.41 16.93
N ARG A 226 -4.40 -9.36 17.82
CA ARG A 226 -5.18 -10.56 17.44
C ARG A 226 -6.58 -10.20 16.94
N GLU A 227 -7.22 -9.19 17.51
CA GLU A 227 -8.52 -8.68 17.07
C GLU A 227 -8.46 -8.21 15.60
N ASN A 228 -7.48 -7.39 15.24
CA ASN A 228 -7.27 -6.96 13.85
C ASN A 228 -6.88 -8.14 12.93
N PHE A 229 -6.03 -9.05 13.40
CA PHE A 229 -5.65 -10.25 12.67
C PHE A 229 -6.84 -11.15 12.30
N VAL A 230 -7.73 -11.42 13.24
CA VAL A 230 -8.93 -12.26 13.02
C VAL A 230 -9.87 -11.63 11.99
N MET A 231 -9.93 -10.29 11.93
CA MET A 231 -10.69 -9.59 10.91
C MET A 231 -10.04 -9.66 9.51
N GLY A 232 -8.77 -10.04 9.41
CA GLY A 232 -8.05 -10.19 8.14
C GLY A 232 -7.08 -9.05 7.81
N ALA A 233 -6.50 -8.40 8.83
CA ALA A 233 -5.49 -7.38 8.66
C ALA A 233 -4.27 -7.88 7.86
N ASP A 234 -3.74 -7.02 6.99
CA ASP A 234 -2.49 -7.26 6.26
C ASP A 234 -1.29 -6.59 6.93
N VAL A 235 -1.53 -5.64 7.81
CA VAL A 235 -0.56 -4.86 8.58
C VAL A 235 -1.18 -4.48 9.91
N ILE A 236 -0.37 -4.19 10.92
CA ILE A 236 -0.83 -3.61 12.19
C ILE A 236 -0.40 -2.16 12.25
N LYS A 237 -1.32 -1.25 12.56
CA LYS A 237 -1.03 0.16 12.86
C LYS A 237 -1.09 0.38 14.35
N ILE A 238 0.01 0.88 14.92
CA ILE A 238 0.06 1.38 16.29
C ILE A 238 0.31 2.88 16.30
N ALA A 239 -0.05 3.53 17.38
CA ALA A 239 0.27 4.94 17.63
C ALA A 239 0.72 5.17 19.06
N SER A 240 1.37 6.32 19.31
CA SER A 240 1.63 6.79 20.67
C SER A 240 0.29 6.92 21.44
N HIS A 241 0.17 6.67 22.72
CA HIS A 241 1.20 6.45 23.70
C HIS A 241 1.34 4.95 24.02
N PHE A 242 2.53 4.55 24.34
CA PHE A 242 2.82 3.18 24.77
C PHE A 242 4.07 3.13 25.66
N SER A 243 4.09 2.22 26.60
CA SER A 243 5.29 1.82 27.32
C SER A 243 6.19 0.92 26.46
N LYS A 244 7.41 0.63 26.93
CA LYS A 244 8.31 -0.32 26.28
C LYS A 244 7.66 -1.71 26.16
N ALA A 245 7.07 -2.22 27.25
CA ALA A 245 6.48 -3.56 27.30
C ALA A 245 5.30 -3.68 26.33
N GLU A 246 4.51 -2.62 26.16
CA GLU A 246 3.33 -2.62 25.27
C GLU A 246 3.75 -2.68 23.80
N VAL A 247 4.67 -1.81 23.37
CA VAL A 247 5.10 -1.84 21.97
C VAL A 247 5.85 -3.13 21.62
N GLU A 248 6.69 -3.66 22.54
CA GLU A 248 7.36 -4.94 22.35
C GLU A 248 6.34 -6.08 22.24
N ALA A 249 5.29 -6.08 23.05
CA ALA A 249 4.21 -7.07 22.98
C ALA A 249 3.43 -7.01 21.67
N ALA A 250 3.10 -5.81 21.19
CA ALA A 250 2.40 -5.64 19.92
C ALA A 250 3.23 -6.11 18.72
N VAL A 251 4.52 -5.73 18.70
CA VAL A 251 5.44 -6.09 17.60
C VAL A 251 5.69 -7.60 17.58
N ASP A 252 5.98 -8.19 18.74
CA ASP A 252 6.21 -9.62 18.90
C ASP A 252 4.99 -10.44 18.40
N GLU A 253 3.80 -10.11 18.89
CA GLU A 253 2.56 -10.76 18.46
C GLU A 253 2.28 -10.62 16.96
N ALA A 254 2.47 -9.41 16.42
CA ALA A 254 2.24 -9.17 15.00
C ALA A 254 3.21 -9.96 14.13
N HIS A 255 4.49 -10.00 14.52
CA HIS A 255 5.52 -10.74 13.80
C HIS A 255 5.30 -12.25 13.87
N ASP A 256 4.89 -12.79 15.01
CA ASP A 256 4.51 -14.21 15.16
C ASP A 256 3.35 -14.57 14.23
N LEU A 257 2.40 -13.65 14.03
CA LEU A 257 1.30 -13.79 13.10
C LEU A 257 1.68 -13.49 11.64
N GLY A 258 2.93 -13.09 11.36
CA GLY A 258 3.44 -12.76 10.02
C GLY A 258 2.97 -11.41 9.48
N LEU A 259 2.59 -10.50 10.37
CA LEU A 259 2.19 -9.14 10.01
C LEU A 259 3.31 -8.16 10.31
N LYS A 260 3.47 -7.16 9.45
CA LYS A 260 4.29 -5.99 9.73
C LYS A 260 3.58 -5.03 10.68
N VAL A 261 4.37 -4.26 11.41
CA VAL A 261 3.87 -3.18 12.27
C VAL A 261 4.34 -1.85 11.73
N THR A 262 3.40 -0.93 11.55
CA THR A 262 3.70 0.47 11.26
C THR A 262 3.29 1.36 12.44
N CYS A 263 4.06 2.39 12.71
CA CYS A 263 3.83 3.26 13.86
C CYS A 263 3.61 4.71 13.45
N ASP A 264 2.49 5.26 13.87
CA ASP A 264 2.27 6.69 13.98
C ASP A 264 2.92 7.17 15.29
N CYS A 265 4.19 7.22 15.30
CA CYS A 265 4.97 7.50 16.47
C CYS A 265 5.29 8.99 16.60
N GLU A 266 4.90 9.61 17.70
CA GLU A 266 5.45 10.90 18.08
C GLU A 266 6.95 10.79 18.35
N THR A 267 7.65 11.92 18.21
CA THR A 267 9.11 12.01 18.30
C THR A 267 9.73 11.22 19.45
N PHE A 268 9.14 11.27 20.65
CA PHE A 268 9.65 10.57 21.84
C PHE A 268 9.50 9.05 21.78
N TYR A 269 8.59 8.56 20.95
CA TYR A 269 8.25 7.13 20.86
C TYR A 269 8.99 6.43 19.71
N ILE A 270 9.57 7.19 18.77
CA ILE A 270 10.24 6.62 17.59
C ILE A 270 11.37 5.68 17.99
N ASP A 271 12.30 6.12 18.84
CA ASP A 271 13.43 5.28 19.27
C ASP A 271 12.95 3.98 19.93
N ARG A 272 11.91 4.08 20.76
CA ARG A 272 11.32 2.94 21.47
C ARG A 272 10.67 1.95 20.49
N ALA A 273 9.90 2.47 19.54
CA ALA A 273 9.24 1.65 18.52
C ALA A 273 10.26 0.95 17.62
N VAL A 274 11.30 1.67 17.17
CA VAL A 274 12.37 1.10 16.35
C VAL A 274 13.16 0.05 17.13
N ALA A 275 13.46 0.30 18.41
CA ALA A 275 14.13 -0.67 19.27
C ALA A 275 13.28 -1.94 19.47
N ALA A 276 11.96 -1.83 19.54
CA ALA A 276 11.03 -2.95 19.62
C ALA A 276 10.90 -3.74 18.30
N GLY A 277 11.38 -3.18 17.17
CA GLY A 277 11.36 -3.87 15.87
C GLY A 277 10.21 -3.48 14.95
N VAL A 278 9.60 -2.30 15.13
CA VAL A 278 8.61 -1.75 14.21
C VAL A 278 9.18 -1.69 12.78
N ASP A 279 8.41 -2.10 11.80
CA ASP A 279 8.84 -2.20 10.41
C ASP A 279 8.86 -0.87 9.68
N MET A 280 7.97 0.06 10.06
CA MET A 280 7.82 1.35 9.40
C MET A 280 7.42 2.45 10.39
N ILE A 281 7.96 3.64 10.19
CA ILE A 281 7.55 4.85 10.90
C ILE A 281 6.84 5.77 9.92
N GLU A 282 5.63 6.16 10.28
CA GLU A 282 4.81 7.10 9.53
C GLU A 282 5.21 8.55 9.83
N HIS A 283 4.82 9.45 8.95
CA HIS A 283 4.89 10.91 9.07
C HIS A 283 6.31 11.51 9.16
N PRO A 284 6.45 12.80 8.84
CA PRO A 284 7.75 13.49 8.82
C PRO A 284 8.07 14.14 10.15
N LEU A 285 7.64 13.56 11.28
CA LEU A 285 7.88 14.12 12.60
C LEU A 285 9.39 14.21 12.91
N PRO A 286 9.83 15.20 13.68
CA PRO A 286 11.23 15.40 14.00
C PRO A 286 11.89 14.15 14.58
N ARG A 287 13.08 13.82 14.11
CA ARG A 287 13.88 12.65 14.52
C ARG A 287 15.31 13.06 14.75
N SER A 288 15.92 12.52 15.81
CA SER A 288 17.35 12.70 16.06
C SER A 288 18.20 11.93 15.03
N ASP A 289 19.47 12.29 14.89
CA ASP A 289 20.41 11.52 14.07
C ASP A 289 20.57 10.09 14.58
N SER A 290 20.53 9.90 15.92
CA SER A 290 20.55 8.58 16.54
C SER A 290 19.31 7.74 16.18
N ALA A 291 18.12 8.34 16.15
CA ALA A 291 16.90 7.67 15.71
C ALA A 291 17.01 7.21 14.26
N ILE A 292 17.47 8.08 13.37
CA ILE A 292 17.66 7.75 11.95
C ILE A 292 18.71 6.65 11.77
N ALA A 293 19.84 6.74 12.50
CA ALA A 293 20.88 5.71 12.48
C ALA A 293 20.35 4.36 12.98
N LEU A 294 19.52 4.36 14.03
CA LEU A 294 18.88 3.15 14.54
C LEU A 294 17.88 2.56 13.53
N MET A 295 17.07 3.39 12.87
CA MET A 295 16.19 2.96 11.80
C MET A 295 16.98 2.28 10.67
N ALA A 296 18.05 2.90 10.18
CA ALA A 296 18.91 2.32 9.15
C ALA A 296 19.55 0.99 9.59
N GLN A 297 20.02 0.91 10.83
CA GLN A 297 20.61 -0.31 11.41
C GLN A 297 19.61 -1.45 11.52
N ARG A 298 18.37 -1.14 11.92
CA ARG A 298 17.29 -2.12 12.12
C ARG A 298 16.55 -2.48 10.85
N GLY A 299 16.76 -1.72 9.76
CA GLY A 299 16.02 -1.86 8.52
C GLY A 299 14.58 -1.32 8.61
N THR A 300 14.29 -0.46 9.59
CA THR A 300 13.01 0.21 9.72
C THR A 300 12.86 1.23 8.59
N GLN A 301 11.75 1.16 7.85
CA GLN A 301 11.43 2.02 6.72
C GLN A 301 10.60 3.23 7.16
N ALA A 302 10.25 4.12 6.23
CA ALA A 302 9.39 5.26 6.54
C ALA A 302 8.41 5.56 5.41
N ASP A 303 7.25 6.06 5.80
CA ASP A 303 6.26 6.67 4.92
C ASP A 303 5.99 8.09 5.40
N PRO A 304 6.54 9.11 4.72
CA PRO A 304 6.59 10.46 5.26
C PRO A 304 5.28 11.23 5.20
N THR A 305 4.35 10.92 4.30
CA THR A 305 3.03 11.58 4.22
C THR A 305 3.07 13.09 4.38
N LEU A 306 3.77 13.79 3.51
CA LEU A 306 4.00 15.24 3.65
C LEU A 306 2.76 16.09 3.36
N VAL A 307 1.85 15.58 2.53
CA VAL A 307 0.67 16.32 2.06
C VAL A 307 -0.18 16.90 3.20
N PRO A 308 -0.60 16.14 4.24
CA PRO A 308 -1.39 16.71 5.32
C PRO A 308 -0.66 17.84 6.05
N TYR A 309 0.64 17.71 6.23
CA TYR A 309 1.46 18.72 6.92
C TYR A 309 1.58 20.01 6.10
N ILE A 310 1.62 19.90 4.76
CA ILE A 310 1.58 21.06 3.86
C ILE A 310 0.20 21.73 3.95
N ILE A 311 -0.88 20.98 3.86
CA ILE A 311 -2.25 21.52 3.94
C ILE A 311 -2.48 22.18 5.31
N ILE A 312 -2.06 21.54 6.41
CA ILE A 312 -2.17 22.10 7.76
C ILE A 312 -1.36 23.40 7.89
N PHE A 313 -0.17 23.44 7.29
CA PHE A 313 0.65 24.65 7.30
C PHE A 313 -0.02 25.78 6.51
N ASP A 314 -0.46 25.50 5.29
CA ASP A 314 -1.06 26.51 4.41
C ASP A 314 -2.42 27.01 4.93
N GLU A 315 -3.27 26.12 5.44
CA GLU A 315 -4.62 26.46 5.89
C GLU A 315 -4.67 26.96 7.36
N ARG A 316 -3.73 26.53 8.21
CA ARG A 316 -3.82 26.72 9.66
C ARG A 316 -2.54 27.23 10.31
N GLY A 317 -1.60 27.75 9.54
CA GLY A 317 -0.31 28.22 10.04
C GLY A 317 0.54 27.14 10.73
N GLY A 318 0.33 25.88 10.38
CA GLY A 318 1.09 24.75 10.90
C GLY A 318 0.58 24.22 12.26
N TYR A 319 -0.54 24.74 12.77
CA TYR A 319 -1.11 24.27 14.03
C TYR A 319 -2.17 23.20 13.80
N TRP A 320 -1.95 22.02 14.38
CA TRP A 320 -2.93 20.96 14.48
C TRP A 320 -3.27 20.71 15.95
N GLY A 321 -4.55 20.85 16.31
CA GLY A 321 -5.03 20.83 17.68
C GLY A 321 -5.31 19.46 18.27
N SER A 322 -4.56 18.42 17.94
CA SER A 322 -4.71 17.13 18.61
C SER A 322 -4.14 17.15 20.02
N SER A 323 -4.62 16.28 20.89
CA SER A 323 -4.16 16.17 22.29
C SER A 323 -2.68 15.84 22.39
N SER A 324 -2.12 15.15 21.41
CA SER A 324 -0.78 14.63 21.38
C SER A 324 0.19 15.43 20.49
N ARG A 325 -0.32 16.31 19.62
CA ARG A 325 0.46 17.02 18.59
C ARG A 325 0.26 18.53 18.67
N ARG A 326 0.78 19.14 19.73
CA ARG A 326 0.67 20.59 19.97
C ARG A 326 1.95 21.32 19.58
N PHE A 327 2.41 21.15 18.35
CA PHE A 327 3.59 21.84 17.86
C PHE A 327 3.36 22.39 16.45
N THR A 328 4.09 23.44 16.11
CA THR A 328 4.03 24.06 14.80
C THR A 328 4.91 23.29 13.82
N PHE A 329 4.36 22.93 12.69
CA PHE A 329 5.09 22.29 11.60
C PHE A 329 5.86 23.33 10.79
N SER A 330 6.98 22.91 10.23
CA SER A 330 7.75 23.68 9.27
C SER A 330 8.01 22.80 8.05
N LYS A 331 7.60 23.28 6.87
CA LYS A 331 7.83 22.57 5.62
C LYS A 331 9.31 22.20 5.43
N GLU A 332 10.20 23.13 5.69
CA GLU A 332 11.65 22.87 5.55
C GLU A 332 12.15 21.85 6.57
N ALA A 333 11.68 21.90 7.82
CA ALA A 333 12.04 20.89 8.82
C ALA A 333 11.58 19.49 8.40
N ASN A 334 10.36 19.36 7.87
CA ASN A 334 9.84 18.09 7.37
C ASN A 334 10.66 17.57 6.18
N LEU A 335 10.95 18.42 5.20
CA LEU A 335 11.82 18.05 4.08
C LEU A 335 13.23 17.67 4.53
N ASN A 336 13.76 18.32 5.55
CA ASN A 336 15.07 17.97 6.11
C ASN A 336 15.08 16.57 6.75
N VAL A 337 14.00 16.17 7.42
CA VAL A 337 13.84 14.79 7.93
C VAL A 337 13.92 13.78 6.77
N LEU A 338 13.23 14.03 5.67
CA LEU A 338 13.29 13.15 4.49
C LEU A 338 14.69 13.07 3.89
N ARG A 339 15.37 14.22 3.74
CA ARG A 339 16.74 14.24 3.20
C ARG A 339 17.69 13.38 4.03
N ARG A 340 17.60 13.51 5.36
CA ARG A 340 18.45 12.76 6.30
C ARG A 340 18.13 11.26 6.24
N MET A 341 16.87 10.87 6.19
CA MET A 341 16.46 9.47 6.02
C MET A 341 16.94 8.89 4.69
N LYS A 342 16.76 9.63 3.59
CA LYS A 342 17.28 9.23 2.27
C LYS A 342 18.81 9.04 2.29
N GLN A 343 19.54 9.99 2.89
CA GLN A 343 21.01 9.91 3.03
C GLN A 343 21.46 8.71 3.88
N ALA A 344 20.67 8.32 4.87
CA ALA A 344 20.89 7.12 5.67
C ALA A 344 20.51 5.80 4.98
N GLY A 345 20.01 5.85 3.74
CA GLY A 345 19.61 4.67 2.96
C GLY A 345 18.28 4.05 3.40
N ILE A 346 17.47 4.76 4.17
CA ILE A 346 16.13 4.30 4.54
C ILE A 346 15.23 4.36 3.31
N LYS A 347 14.52 3.27 3.02
CA LYS A 347 13.52 3.26 1.96
C LYS A 347 12.33 4.13 2.38
N LEU A 348 11.98 5.07 1.52
CA LEU A 348 10.84 5.96 1.72
C LEU A 348 9.68 5.52 0.85
N GLY A 349 8.55 5.27 1.48
CA GLY A 349 7.29 5.01 0.81
C GLY A 349 6.56 6.30 0.42
N VAL A 350 5.55 6.18 -0.43
CA VAL A 350 4.69 7.28 -0.87
C VAL A 350 3.28 7.00 -0.35
N GLY A 351 2.81 7.81 0.58
CA GLY A 351 1.48 7.78 1.14
C GLY A 351 0.92 9.17 1.31
N THR A 352 -0.39 9.35 1.12
CA THR A 352 -1.01 10.68 1.14
C THR A 352 -1.60 11.08 2.48
N ASP A 353 -1.97 10.12 3.33
CA ASP A 353 -2.65 10.38 4.61
C ASP A 353 -3.83 11.38 4.47
N LEU A 354 -4.61 11.20 3.41
CA LEU A 354 -5.77 12.05 3.19
C LEU A 354 -6.84 11.75 4.23
N VAL A 355 -7.34 12.80 4.85
CA VAL A 355 -8.40 12.74 5.85
C VAL A 355 -9.59 13.60 5.43
N THR A 356 -10.74 13.36 6.05
CA THR A 356 -11.96 14.14 5.85
C THR A 356 -12.35 14.27 4.37
N ASN A 357 -12.52 15.49 3.87
CA ASN A 357 -12.96 15.79 2.51
C ASN A 357 -11.81 16.07 1.51
N TRP A 358 -10.54 15.86 1.91
CA TRP A 358 -9.39 16.12 1.03
C TRP A 358 -9.29 15.13 -0.13
N TYR A 359 -9.92 13.98 -0.02
CA TYR A 359 -10.00 12.99 -1.11
C TYR A 359 -10.57 13.56 -2.41
N ARG A 360 -11.44 14.54 -2.32
CA ARG A 360 -12.03 15.22 -3.51
C ARG A 360 -11.01 15.96 -4.37
N TYR A 361 -9.82 16.25 -3.83
CA TYR A 361 -8.75 16.94 -4.56
C TYR A 361 -7.84 15.99 -5.35
N MET A 362 -8.05 14.67 -5.24
CA MET A 362 -7.27 13.69 -6.01
C MET A 362 -7.37 13.95 -7.51
N PRO A 363 -6.27 13.79 -8.31
CA PRO A 363 -4.96 13.26 -7.91
C PRO A 363 -3.96 14.30 -7.40
N ALA A 364 -4.31 15.58 -7.29
CA ALA A 364 -3.36 16.65 -6.94
C ALA A 364 -2.58 16.38 -5.63
N PRO A 365 -3.18 15.92 -4.52
CA PRO A 365 -2.42 15.60 -3.30
C PRO A 365 -1.36 14.52 -3.53
N TYR A 366 -1.66 13.49 -4.28
CA TYR A 366 -0.68 12.42 -4.58
C TYR A 366 0.48 12.94 -5.43
N ILE A 367 0.20 13.80 -6.40
CA ILE A 367 1.23 14.47 -7.21
C ILE A 367 2.09 15.38 -6.32
N THR A 368 1.46 16.13 -5.41
CA THR A 368 2.18 16.97 -4.45
C THR A 368 3.13 16.16 -3.58
N GLU A 369 2.72 14.98 -3.10
CA GLU A 369 3.61 14.08 -2.34
C GLU A 369 4.84 13.71 -3.17
N LEU A 370 4.67 13.31 -4.42
CA LEU A 370 5.78 12.99 -5.32
C LEU A 370 6.70 14.19 -5.61
N GLU A 371 6.15 15.39 -5.70
CA GLU A 371 6.94 16.62 -5.87
C GLU A 371 7.85 16.89 -4.66
N GLN A 372 7.43 16.50 -3.44
CA GLN A 372 8.28 16.61 -2.26
C GLN A 372 9.45 15.60 -2.32
N PHE A 373 9.26 14.42 -2.89
CA PHE A 373 10.37 13.49 -3.16
C PHE A 373 11.38 14.12 -4.11
N VAL A 374 10.91 14.79 -5.16
CA VAL A 374 11.81 15.53 -6.09
C VAL A 374 12.51 16.67 -5.34
N ALA A 375 11.82 17.42 -4.49
CA ALA A 375 12.40 18.50 -3.68
C ALA A 375 13.51 18.04 -2.72
N VAL A 376 13.52 16.78 -2.32
CA VAL A 376 14.60 16.20 -1.49
C VAL A 376 15.64 15.42 -2.30
N GLY A 377 15.64 15.58 -3.63
CA GLY A 377 16.70 15.11 -4.52
C GLY A 377 16.46 13.74 -5.15
N TYR A 378 15.21 13.29 -5.27
CA TYR A 378 14.87 12.23 -6.23
C TYR A 378 14.74 12.83 -7.63
N THR A 379 15.10 12.08 -8.64
CA THR A 379 14.65 12.37 -10.00
C THR A 379 13.18 12.02 -10.17
N VAL A 380 12.49 12.54 -11.15
CA VAL A 380 11.09 12.21 -11.45
C VAL A 380 10.91 10.69 -11.63
N PRO A 381 11.74 9.97 -12.42
CA PRO A 381 11.64 8.51 -12.50
C PRO A 381 11.84 7.80 -11.16
N GLU A 382 12.76 8.25 -10.30
CA GLU A 382 12.96 7.66 -8.98
C GLU A 382 11.75 7.87 -8.06
N ALA A 383 11.10 9.04 -8.10
CA ALA A 383 9.86 9.28 -7.38
C ALA A 383 8.74 8.34 -7.86
N LEU A 384 8.63 8.10 -9.16
CA LEU A 384 7.68 7.12 -9.71
C LEU A 384 8.03 5.68 -9.32
N VAL A 385 9.31 5.32 -9.22
CA VAL A 385 9.74 4.03 -8.68
C VAL A 385 9.37 3.90 -7.21
N ALA A 386 9.49 4.98 -6.42
CA ALA A 386 9.02 4.98 -5.02
C ALA A 386 7.52 4.70 -4.93
N ALA A 387 6.71 5.38 -5.76
CA ALA A 387 5.26 5.24 -5.85
C ALA A 387 4.77 3.89 -6.38
N THR A 388 5.64 3.07 -6.93
CA THR A 388 5.29 1.78 -7.56
C THR A 388 6.06 0.62 -6.95
N ARG A 389 7.30 0.38 -7.39
CA ARG A 389 8.11 -0.75 -6.94
C ARG A 389 8.44 -0.70 -5.45
N THR A 390 8.93 0.44 -4.96
CA THR A 390 9.30 0.55 -3.54
C THR A 390 8.08 0.35 -2.66
N ASN A 391 6.95 0.98 -2.99
CA ASN A 391 5.70 0.78 -2.24
C ASN A 391 5.24 -0.68 -2.28
N ALA A 392 5.37 -1.38 -3.42
CA ALA A 392 5.05 -2.80 -3.50
C ALA A 392 5.97 -3.65 -2.60
N GLU A 393 7.28 -3.34 -2.56
CA GLU A 393 8.23 -4.00 -1.66
C GLU A 393 7.89 -3.76 -0.18
N LEU A 394 7.48 -2.53 0.17
CA LEU A 394 7.07 -2.17 1.53
C LEU A 394 5.80 -2.89 1.98
N LEU A 395 4.92 -3.25 1.04
CA LEU A 395 3.73 -4.08 1.27
C LEU A 395 4.00 -5.60 1.25
N ASP A 396 5.25 -6.06 1.11
CA ASP A 396 5.59 -7.46 0.84
C ASP A 396 4.95 -8.04 -0.43
N MET A 397 4.63 -7.17 -1.39
CA MET A 397 4.04 -7.52 -2.68
C MET A 397 5.01 -7.29 -3.84
N GLY A 398 6.28 -7.06 -3.55
CA GLY A 398 7.29 -6.78 -4.56
C GLY A 398 7.48 -7.91 -5.58
N ASP A 399 7.17 -9.15 -5.25
CA ASP A 399 7.12 -10.29 -6.16
C ASP A 399 5.93 -10.25 -7.13
N LYS A 400 4.86 -9.53 -6.81
CA LYS A 400 3.58 -9.50 -7.53
C LYS A 400 3.22 -8.16 -8.17
N LEU A 401 3.63 -7.04 -7.56
CA LEU A 401 3.22 -5.69 -7.94
C LEU A 401 4.44 -4.77 -8.19
N GLY A 402 4.16 -3.55 -8.58
CA GLY A 402 5.11 -2.43 -8.64
C GLY A 402 5.99 -2.37 -9.88
N THR A 403 6.01 -3.41 -10.73
CA THR A 403 6.69 -3.39 -12.02
C THR A 403 5.85 -4.10 -13.09
N LEU A 404 6.05 -3.74 -14.36
CA LEU A 404 5.41 -4.38 -15.50
C LEU A 404 6.34 -5.40 -16.17
N THR A 405 6.84 -6.35 -15.38
CA THR A 405 7.66 -7.46 -15.85
C THR A 405 6.83 -8.74 -15.97
N PRO A 406 7.18 -9.67 -16.89
CA PRO A 406 6.45 -10.93 -17.04
C PRO A 406 6.33 -11.70 -15.71
N GLY A 407 5.13 -12.22 -15.45
CA GLY A 407 4.78 -12.93 -14.22
C GLY A 407 4.10 -12.07 -13.15
N LYS A 408 4.26 -10.75 -13.17
CA LYS A 408 3.60 -9.81 -12.25
C LYS A 408 2.11 -9.69 -12.52
N LEU A 409 1.36 -9.25 -11.52
CA LEU A 409 -0.04 -8.90 -11.69
C LEU A 409 -0.19 -7.69 -12.63
N ALA A 410 -1.23 -7.71 -13.43
CA ALA A 410 -1.53 -6.65 -14.38
C ALA A 410 -2.32 -5.52 -13.67
N ASP A 411 -1.59 -4.79 -12.84
CA ASP A 411 -2.01 -3.51 -12.28
C ASP A 411 -1.29 -2.41 -13.08
N VAL A 412 -2.02 -1.79 -14.01
CA VAL A 412 -1.43 -0.93 -15.05
C VAL A 412 -2.16 0.41 -15.10
N LEU A 413 -1.40 1.48 -15.21
CA LEU A 413 -1.87 2.83 -15.48
C LEU A 413 -1.45 3.25 -16.88
N VAL A 414 -2.38 3.78 -17.66
CA VAL A 414 -2.10 4.45 -18.93
C VAL A 414 -2.41 5.93 -18.79
N VAL A 415 -1.43 6.76 -19.10
CA VAL A 415 -1.49 8.22 -18.94
C VAL A 415 -1.34 8.91 -20.29
N ASN A 416 -2.18 9.88 -20.53
CA ASN A 416 -2.12 10.72 -21.73
C ASN A 416 -1.07 11.84 -21.55
N GLY A 417 0.20 11.46 -21.47
CA GLY A 417 1.29 12.38 -21.17
C GLY A 417 2.62 11.65 -20.94
N ARG A 418 3.55 12.36 -20.32
CA ARG A 418 4.90 11.87 -19.97
C ARG A 418 5.19 12.06 -18.49
N PRO A 419 4.57 11.28 -17.60
CA PRO A 419 4.76 11.40 -16.15
C PRO A 419 6.21 11.14 -15.73
N ASP A 420 6.98 10.42 -16.52
CA ASP A 420 8.42 10.19 -16.34
C ASP A 420 9.28 11.45 -16.51
N VAL A 421 8.70 12.52 -17.04
CA VAL A 421 9.34 13.83 -17.24
C VAL A 421 8.63 14.91 -16.43
N ASN A 422 7.30 14.86 -16.36
CA ASN A 422 6.48 15.85 -15.69
C ASN A 422 5.40 15.15 -14.86
N LEU A 423 5.52 15.20 -13.54
CA LEU A 423 4.59 14.55 -12.60
C LEU A 423 3.14 15.04 -12.76
N GLN A 424 2.91 16.28 -13.20
CA GLN A 424 1.56 16.80 -13.43
C GLN A 424 0.81 16.03 -14.53
N ASP A 425 1.51 15.32 -15.39
CA ASP A 425 0.87 14.46 -16.39
C ASP A 425 0.17 13.24 -15.78
N LEU A 426 0.46 12.88 -14.52
CA LEU A 426 -0.30 11.86 -13.79
C LEU A 426 -1.79 12.20 -13.66
N ALA A 427 -2.16 13.47 -13.69
CA ALA A 427 -3.55 13.91 -13.70
C ALA A 427 -4.31 13.53 -15.00
N LYS A 428 -3.60 13.14 -16.05
CA LYS A 428 -4.19 12.81 -17.36
C LYS A 428 -4.41 11.31 -17.51
N VAL A 429 -5.08 10.69 -16.53
CA VAL A 429 -5.41 9.27 -16.54
C VAL A 429 -6.30 8.95 -17.74
N ASP A 430 -5.89 7.99 -18.53
CA ASP A 430 -6.65 7.48 -19.67
C ASP A 430 -7.31 6.13 -19.32
N MET A 431 -6.51 5.21 -18.79
CA MET A 431 -6.98 3.87 -18.45
C MET A 431 -6.29 3.35 -17.20
N VAL A 432 -7.05 2.63 -16.39
CA VAL A 432 -6.52 1.85 -15.27
C VAL A 432 -6.97 0.41 -15.40
N ILE A 433 -6.01 -0.49 -15.30
CA ILE A 433 -6.22 -1.93 -15.24
C ILE A 433 -5.82 -2.38 -13.85
N ARG A 434 -6.72 -3.07 -13.16
CA ARG A 434 -6.45 -3.67 -11.85
C ARG A 434 -6.75 -5.16 -11.91
N ASP A 435 -5.77 -5.98 -11.55
CA ASP A 435 -5.87 -7.44 -11.61
C ASP A 435 -6.37 -7.95 -12.99
N GLY A 436 -5.86 -7.32 -14.06
CA GLY A 436 -6.22 -7.61 -15.45
C GLY A 436 -7.56 -7.02 -15.91
N ASN A 437 -8.38 -6.48 -15.01
CA ASN A 437 -9.66 -5.87 -15.35
C ASN A 437 -9.47 -4.39 -15.66
N VAL A 438 -10.02 -3.93 -16.78
CA VAL A 438 -10.13 -2.49 -17.08
C VAL A 438 -11.16 -1.91 -16.12
N VAL A 439 -10.72 -1.07 -15.19
CA VAL A 439 -11.60 -0.44 -14.17
C VAL A 439 -11.80 1.05 -14.40
N VAL A 440 -10.92 1.69 -15.19
CA VAL A 440 -11.08 3.05 -15.69
C VAL A 440 -10.79 3.05 -17.17
N GLN A 441 -11.63 3.70 -17.94
CA GLN A 441 -11.45 3.93 -19.37
C GLN A 441 -11.86 5.36 -19.71
N ASP A 442 -11.09 6.03 -20.56
CA ASP A 442 -11.28 7.45 -20.90
C ASP A 442 -11.38 8.35 -19.67
N GLY A 443 -10.55 8.07 -18.64
CA GLY A 443 -10.48 8.80 -17.38
C GLY A 443 -11.69 8.62 -16.45
N ARG A 444 -12.57 7.65 -16.71
CA ARG A 444 -13.79 7.40 -15.92
C ARG A 444 -13.89 5.95 -15.50
N VAL A 445 -14.42 5.72 -14.32
CA VAL A 445 -14.73 4.36 -13.86
C VAL A 445 -15.65 3.67 -14.86
N TRP A 446 -15.21 2.51 -15.31
CA TRP A 446 -15.98 1.66 -16.21
C TRP A 446 -16.59 0.51 -15.42
N VAL A 447 -17.91 0.45 -15.41
CA VAL A 447 -18.68 -0.63 -14.77
C VAL A 447 -19.29 -1.51 -15.86
N PRO A 448 -18.93 -2.80 -15.93
CA PRO A 448 -19.51 -3.71 -16.91
C PRO A 448 -21.03 -3.77 -16.77
N ARG A 449 -21.73 -3.80 -17.92
CA ARG A 449 -23.16 -4.04 -17.92
C ARG A 449 -23.43 -5.41 -17.28
N HIS A 450 -24.43 -5.49 -16.41
CA HIS A 450 -24.94 -6.77 -15.94
C HIS A 450 -25.41 -7.63 -17.13
N VAL A 451 -24.83 -8.81 -17.25
CA VAL A 451 -25.25 -9.82 -18.22
C VAL A 451 -25.97 -10.92 -17.45
N PRO A 452 -27.29 -11.07 -17.63
CA PRO A 452 -28.00 -12.14 -16.95
C PRO A 452 -27.44 -13.50 -17.38
N VAL A 453 -27.09 -14.33 -16.44
CA VAL A 453 -26.79 -15.74 -16.67
C VAL A 453 -28.07 -16.53 -16.54
N VAL A 454 -28.25 -17.56 -17.39
CA VAL A 454 -29.38 -18.48 -17.27
C VAL A 454 -29.24 -19.17 -15.90
N ALA A 455 -30.21 -18.93 -15.02
CA ALA A 455 -30.22 -19.60 -13.73
C ALA A 455 -30.28 -21.12 -13.96
N PRO A 456 -29.45 -21.93 -13.29
CA PRO A 456 -29.68 -23.35 -13.23
C PRO A 456 -31.14 -23.52 -12.79
N ARG A 457 -31.90 -24.37 -13.49
CA ARG A 457 -33.31 -24.59 -13.19
C ARG A 457 -33.44 -25.62 -12.04
N PRO A 458 -33.18 -25.31 -10.76
CA PRO A 458 -33.38 -26.28 -9.69
C PRO A 458 -34.85 -26.54 -9.41
N TYR A 459 -35.74 -25.69 -9.91
CA TYR A 459 -37.18 -25.80 -9.67
C TYR A 459 -37.97 -26.38 -10.85
N ALA A 460 -37.35 -26.58 -12.01
CA ALA A 460 -38.08 -27.16 -13.17
C ALA A 460 -38.47 -28.64 -12.94
N ASP A 461 -37.71 -29.35 -12.09
CA ASP A 461 -37.96 -30.76 -11.80
C ASP A 461 -38.95 -30.99 -10.64
N SER A 462 -39.24 -30.01 -9.81
CA SER A 462 -40.21 -30.13 -8.72
C SER A 462 -41.66 -30.01 -9.17
N THR A 463 -41.88 -29.49 -10.38
CA THR A 463 -43.25 -29.38 -10.99
C THR A 463 -43.54 -30.45 -12.02
N SER A 464 -42.53 -31.20 -12.46
CA SER A 464 -42.74 -32.33 -13.36
C SER A 464 -43.04 -33.60 -12.57
N GLY A 465 -44.22 -33.78 -12.03
CA GLY A 465 -44.80 -34.91 -11.30
C GLY A 465 -44.16 -36.32 -11.39
N LYS A 466 -42.86 -36.43 -11.44
CA LYS A 466 -42.16 -37.71 -11.32
C LYS A 466 -42.00 -38.05 -9.82
N ALA A 467 -42.83 -38.95 -9.37
CA ALA A 467 -42.75 -39.57 -8.06
C ALA A 467 -41.33 -40.02 -7.76
N ARG A 468 -40.80 -39.66 -6.58
CA ARG A 468 -39.56 -40.20 -6.07
C ARG A 468 -39.70 -41.74 -6.02
N PRO A 469 -38.70 -42.51 -6.50
CA PRO A 469 -38.71 -43.92 -6.25
C PRO A 469 -38.72 -44.16 -4.74
N LYS A 470 -39.67 -44.91 -4.24
CA LYS A 470 -39.69 -45.37 -2.89
C LYS A 470 -38.47 -46.31 -2.68
N SER A 471 -37.58 -45.93 -1.77
CA SER A 471 -36.48 -46.76 -1.29
C SER A 471 -36.94 -48.04 -0.67
#